data_862ef985c609a7aadf3568042d5a6a28
#
_entry.id   862ef985c609a7aadf3568042d5a6a28
#
_cell.length_a   1.000
_cell.length_b   1.000
_cell.length_c   1.000
_cell.angle_alpha   90.00
_cell.angle_beta   90.00
_cell.angle_gamma   90.00
#
_symmetry.space_group_name_H-M   'P 1'
#
loop_
_entity.id
_entity.type
_entity.pdbx_description
1 polymer ?
#
loop_
_entity_poly.entity_id
_entity_poly.type
_entity_poly.pdbx_seq_one_letter_code
_entity_poly.pdbx_strand_id
1 'polypeptide(L)'
;VCIFKIPATTNRPVSFLHEAYIRVGTITRKLKDFPAKEAKIWKGGQKPLDKIVLKKGLSGQDVFSYLSAEAYFDMMHLPLPQDANGILDRFFSESLIVKDEIGYSITELGAILFAKHLSDFEGLKRKMVRVIVYKGKNKIETIREQTFNKGYAMGFEEMVAWINSQLPANEEIGLALRKDARMYPEIAIRELTANMIIHQDFAEQGFPMIEIYSDRIEFSNPGQPLISVERFIDEYQSRNDSLADIMRRMGICEEKGSGMDK
;
A
#
# COMPACT_ATOMS: atom_id res chain seq x y z
N VAL A 1 21.34 8.40 -44.70
CA VAL A 1 20.66 8.84 -43.49
C VAL A 1 20.82 7.71 -42.48
N CYS A 2 21.41 7.97 -41.32
CA CYS A 2 21.48 7.04 -40.21
C CYS A 2 20.30 7.29 -39.27
N ILE A 3 19.53 6.24 -38.94
CA ILE A 3 18.44 6.33 -38.01
C ILE A 3 18.81 5.52 -36.75
N PHE A 4 18.84 6.19 -35.60
CA PHE A 4 19.02 5.56 -34.30
C PHE A 4 17.67 5.39 -33.63
N LYS A 5 17.26 4.15 -33.38
CA LYS A 5 16.06 3.84 -32.61
C LYS A 5 16.45 3.69 -31.14
N ILE A 6 16.13 4.69 -30.33
CA ILE A 6 16.39 4.67 -28.89
C ILE A 6 15.11 4.19 -28.17
N PRO A 7 15.14 3.07 -27.45
CA PRO A 7 13.99 2.62 -26.71
C PRO A 7 13.65 3.61 -25.57
N ALA A 8 12.36 3.83 -25.33
CA ALA A 8 11.93 4.63 -24.21
C ALA A 8 12.24 3.88 -22.88
N THR A 9 12.64 4.63 -21.87
CA THR A 9 12.72 4.07 -20.52
C THR A 9 11.32 3.83 -19.96
N THR A 10 11.12 2.71 -19.26
CA THR A 10 9.77 2.27 -18.85
C THR A 10 9.51 2.37 -17.36
N ASN A 11 10.51 2.35 -16.50
CA ASN A 11 10.28 2.26 -15.06
C ASN A 11 11.36 2.96 -14.19
N ARG A 12 12.35 3.57 -14.82
CA ARG A 12 13.37 4.37 -14.12
C ARG A 12 14.00 5.38 -15.07
N PRO A 13 14.42 6.55 -14.58
CA PRO A 13 15.19 7.50 -15.37
C PRO A 13 16.54 6.92 -15.79
N VAL A 14 16.97 7.24 -16.99
CA VAL A 14 18.35 6.96 -17.41
C VAL A 14 19.26 8.09 -16.90
N SER A 15 20.27 7.72 -16.13
CA SER A 15 21.22 8.67 -15.55
C SER A 15 22.56 8.65 -16.28
N PHE A 16 23.17 9.81 -16.40
CA PHE A 16 24.55 9.99 -16.82
C PHE A 16 25.31 10.72 -15.72
N LEU A 17 26.41 10.14 -15.25
CA LEU A 17 27.18 10.65 -14.10
C LEU A 17 26.30 10.97 -12.87
N HIS A 18 25.42 10.02 -12.53
CA HIS A 18 24.46 10.11 -11.41
C HIS A 18 23.36 11.18 -11.53
N GLU A 19 23.30 11.92 -12.64
CA GLU A 19 22.23 12.88 -12.92
C GLU A 19 21.37 12.40 -14.09
N ALA A 20 20.04 12.51 -13.94
CA ALA A 20 19.09 12.25 -15.02
C ALA A 20 18.71 13.57 -15.70
N TYR A 21 18.57 13.53 -17.02
CA TYR A 21 18.25 14.69 -17.85
C TYR A 21 17.00 14.46 -18.66
N ILE A 22 16.27 15.55 -18.94
CA ILE A 22 15.10 15.56 -19.80
C ILE A 22 15.18 16.70 -20.81
N ARG A 23 14.65 16.47 -22.01
CA ARG A 23 14.52 17.48 -23.04
C ARG A 23 13.21 18.26 -22.82
N VAL A 24 13.32 19.58 -22.67
CA VAL A 24 12.18 20.48 -22.56
C VAL A 24 12.31 21.53 -23.67
N GLY A 25 11.52 21.36 -24.73
CA GLY A 25 11.69 22.15 -25.97
C GLY A 25 13.06 21.91 -26.60
N THR A 26 13.85 22.96 -26.75
CA THR A 26 15.20 22.92 -27.34
C THR A 26 16.31 22.70 -26.30
N ILE A 27 16.01 22.73 -25.00
CA ILE A 27 17.00 22.76 -23.93
C ILE A 27 16.99 21.44 -23.14
N THR A 28 18.17 20.93 -22.78
CA THR A 28 18.32 19.81 -21.83
C THR A 28 18.37 20.36 -20.42
N ARG A 29 17.52 19.83 -19.53
CA ARG A 29 17.41 20.21 -18.12
C ARG A 29 17.59 18.99 -17.24
N LYS A 30 17.94 19.20 -15.97
CA LYS A 30 17.97 18.11 -14.98
C LYS A 30 16.55 17.62 -14.73
N LEU A 31 16.37 16.32 -14.71
CA LEU A 31 15.03 15.71 -14.52
C LEU A 31 14.44 16.06 -13.15
N LYS A 32 15.27 16.15 -12.12
CA LYS A 32 14.86 16.54 -10.76
C LYS A 32 14.16 17.91 -10.67
N ASP A 33 14.38 18.80 -11.65
CA ASP A 33 13.70 20.09 -11.74
C ASP A 33 12.25 19.94 -12.29
N PHE A 34 11.86 18.71 -12.68
CA PHE A 34 10.55 18.40 -13.27
C PHE A 34 9.91 17.16 -12.61
N PRO A 35 9.49 17.28 -11.33
CA PRO A 35 9.01 16.15 -10.53
C PRO A 35 7.87 15.37 -11.15
N ALA A 36 6.89 16.06 -11.75
CA ALA A 36 5.77 15.39 -12.41
C ALA A 36 6.19 14.51 -13.60
N LYS A 37 7.25 14.91 -14.32
CA LYS A 37 7.80 14.11 -15.42
C LYS A 37 8.65 12.96 -14.91
N GLU A 38 9.41 13.19 -13.85
CA GLU A 38 10.19 12.15 -13.18
C GLU A 38 9.28 11.04 -12.67
N ALA A 39 8.23 11.40 -11.94
CA ALA A 39 7.25 10.46 -11.45
C ALA A 39 6.52 9.69 -12.56
N LYS A 40 6.25 10.36 -13.70
CA LYS A 40 5.66 9.68 -14.87
C LYS A 40 6.60 8.61 -15.44
N ILE A 41 7.92 8.83 -15.38
CA ILE A 41 8.91 7.81 -15.80
C ILE A 41 8.92 6.65 -14.82
N TRP A 42 8.92 6.91 -13.51
CA TRP A 42 8.87 5.88 -12.49
C TRP A 42 7.58 5.06 -12.54
N LYS A 43 6.41 5.68 -12.84
CA LYS A 43 5.13 5.01 -13.04
C LYS A 43 4.99 4.33 -14.42
N GLY A 44 5.81 4.70 -15.38
CA GLY A 44 5.59 4.42 -16.82
C GLY A 44 5.65 2.97 -17.29
N GLY A 45 5.99 2.03 -16.40
CA GLY A 45 5.99 0.59 -16.70
C GLY A 45 4.98 -0.23 -15.90
N GLN A 46 4.31 0.37 -14.92
CA GLN A 46 3.39 -0.34 -14.05
C GLN A 46 1.95 -0.19 -14.53
N LYS A 47 1.26 -1.32 -14.68
CA LYS A 47 -0.20 -1.29 -14.86
C LYS A 47 -0.84 -0.91 -13.53
N PRO A 48 -1.85 -0.03 -13.51
CA PRO A 48 -2.62 0.25 -12.31
C PRO A 48 -3.26 -1.05 -11.75
N LEU A 49 -3.37 -1.16 -10.44
CA LEU A 49 -3.86 -2.37 -9.75
C LEU A 49 -5.28 -2.76 -10.18
N ASP A 50 -6.12 -1.78 -10.54
CA ASP A 50 -7.48 -1.98 -11.06
C ASP A 50 -7.53 -2.52 -12.50
N LYS A 51 -6.38 -2.56 -13.21
CA LYS A 51 -6.25 -3.11 -14.57
C LYS A 51 -5.53 -4.46 -14.62
N ILE A 52 -5.04 -4.94 -13.48
CA ILE A 52 -4.42 -6.26 -13.37
C ILE A 52 -5.45 -7.25 -12.85
N VAL A 53 -5.68 -8.33 -13.58
CA VAL A 53 -6.62 -9.39 -13.22
C VAL A 53 -5.86 -10.59 -12.68
N LEU A 54 -6.23 -11.04 -11.47
CA LEU A 54 -5.59 -12.16 -10.78
C LEU A 54 -6.37 -13.48 -10.90
N LYS A 55 -7.71 -13.42 -10.86
CA LYS A 55 -8.58 -14.60 -11.05
C LYS A 55 -9.66 -14.30 -12.07
N LYS A 56 -9.89 -15.23 -12.98
CA LYS A 56 -10.84 -15.08 -14.11
C LYS A 56 -11.92 -16.15 -14.10
N GLY A 57 -13.04 -15.88 -14.81
CA GLY A 57 -14.09 -16.86 -15.06
C GLY A 57 -14.86 -17.28 -13.81
N LEU A 58 -15.06 -16.38 -12.87
CA LEU A 58 -15.73 -16.63 -11.61
C LEU A 58 -17.24 -16.40 -11.72
N SER A 59 -18.03 -17.24 -11.06
CA SER A 59 -19.43 -16.91 -10.75
C SER A 59 -19.50 -15.79 -9.70
N GLY A 60 -20.65 -15.15 -9.52
CA GLY A 60 -20.84 -14.17 -8.44
C GLY A 60 -20.59 -14.79 -7.06
N GLN A 61 -20.99 -16.05 -6.85
CA GLN A 61 -20.74 -16.76 -5.59
C GLN A 61 -19.25 -17.02 -5.34
N ASP A 62 -18.49 -17.30 -6.41
CA ASP A 62 -17.04 -17.49 -6.30
C ASP A 62 -16.36 -16.18 -5.91
N VAL A 63 -16.81 -15.01 -6.44
CA VAL A 63 -16.27 -13.71 -6.02
C VAL A 63 -16.40 -13.55 -4.52
N PHE A 64 -17.55 -13.86 -3.92
CA PHE A 64 -17.80 -13.75 -2.49
C PHE A 64 -17.04 -14.81 -1.66
N SER A 65 -16.59 -15.90 -2.27
CA SER A 65 -15.70 -16.84 -1.58
C SER A 65 -14.31 -16.26 -1.34
N TYR A 66 -13.85 -15.38 -2.24
CA TYR A 66 -12.53 -14.74 -2.17
C TYR A 66 -12.53 -13.36 -1.55
N LEU A 67 -13.54 -12.54 -1.83
CA LEU A 67 -13.63 -11.16 -1.33
C LEU A 67 -14.72 -11.04 -0.25
N SER A 68 -14.47 -10.22 0.76
CA SER A 68 -15.46 -9.90 1.79
C SER A 68 -16.31 -8.70 1.36
N ALA A 69 -17.59 -8.96 1.06
CA ALA A 69 -18.56 -7.91 0.80
C ALA A 69 -18.88 -7.13 2.09
N GLU A 70 -19.08 -7.85 3.19
CA GLU A 70 -19.40 -7.26 4.48
C GLU A 70 -18.35 -6.22 4.88
N ALA A 71 -17.05 -6.57 4.80
CA ALA A 71 -15.97 -5.66 5.14
C ALA A 71 -15.97 -4.41 4.26
N TYR A 72 -16.23 -4.55 2.94
CA TYR A 72 -16.31 -3.40 2.04
C TYR A 72 -17.43 -2.43 2.45
N PHE A 73 -18.67 -2.95 2.62
CA PHE A 73 -19.83 -2.11 2.91
C PHE A 73 -19.74 -1.46 4.29
N ASP A 74 -19.24 -2.20 5.29
CA ASP A 74 -19.02 -1.68 6.63
C ASP A 74 -18.00 -0.53 6.65
N MET A 75 -16.83 -0.72 6.04
CA MET A 75 -15.78 0.29 6.00
C MET A 75 -16.13 1.51 5.14
N MET A 76 -16.99 1.35 4.15
CA MET A 76 -17.50 2.47 3.34
C MET A 76 -18.72 3.14 3.98
N HIS A 77 -19.19 2.66 5.13
CA HIS A 77 -20.40 3.12 5.81
C HIS A 77 -21.64 3.09 4.91
N LEU A 78 -21.75 2.04 4.10
CA LEU A 78 -22.86 1.81 3.17
C LEU A 78 -23.73 0.65 3.64
N PRO A 79 -25.06 0.69 3.40
CA PRO A 79 -25.91 -0.46 3.65
C PRO A 79 -25.55 -1.62 2.72
N LEU A 80 -25.41 -2.81 3.28
CA LEU A 80 -25.16 -4.03 2.50
C LEU A 80 -26.42 -4.37 1.68
N PRO A 81 -26.36 -4.48 0.35
CA PRO A 81 -27.47 -4.92 -0.47
C PRO A 81 -27.92 -6.33 -0.11
N GLN A 82 -29.24 -6.59 -0.16
CA GLN A 82 -29.80 -7.91 0.11
C GLN A 82 -29.58 -8.90 -1.05
N ASP A 83 -29.41 -8.38 -2.26
CA ASP A 83 -29.19 -9.18 -3.46
C ASP A 83 -27.71 -9.19 -3.88
N ALA A 84 -27.28 -10.32 -4.43
CA ALA A 84 -25.91 -10.52 -4.88
C ALA A 84 -25.53 -9.58 -6.04
N ASN A 85 -26.48 -9.22 -6.90
CA ASN A 85 -26.17 -8.38 -8.06
C ASN A 85 -25.83 -6.94 -7.61
N GLY A 86 -26.55 -6.39 -6.64
CA GLY A 86 -26.24 -5.06 -6.08
C GLY A 86 -24.83 -4.99 -5.49
N ILE A 87 -24.36 -6.08 -4.86
CA ILE A 87 -22.99 -6.17 -4.34
C ILE A 87 -21.98 -6.24 -5.51
N LEU A 88 -22.25 -7.09 -6.51
CA LEU A 88 -21.36 -7.25 -7.67
C LEU A 88 -21.28 -5.97 -8.51
N ASP A 89 -22.39 -5.27 -8.71
CA ASP A 89 -22.45 -3.99 -9.42
C ASP A 89 -21.62 -2.94 -8.67
N ARG A 90 -21.68 -2.94 -7.35
CA ARG A 90 -20.86 -2.04 -6.55
C ARG A 90 -19.37 -2.38 -6.67
N PHE A 91 -18.99 -3.64 -6.54
CA PHE A 91 -17.60 -4.07 -6.75
C PHE A 91 -17.08 -3.74 -8.15
N PHE A 92 -17.93 -3.90 -9.17
CA PHE A 92 -17.60 -3.52 -10.54
C PHE A 92 -17.37 -2.00 -10.69
N SER A 93 -18.26 -1.17 -10.12
CA SER A 93 -18.14 0.29 -10.17
C SER A 93 -16.87 0.81 -9.49
N GLU A 94 -16.38 0.12 -8.46
CA GLU A 94 -15.13 0.43 -7.76
C GLU A 94 -13.89 -0.24 -8.40
N SER A 95 -14.07 -0.93 -9.53
CA SER A 95 -13.00 -1.67 -10.20
C SER A 95 -12.32 -2.75 -9.33
N LEU A 96 -13.00 -3.25 -8.31
CA LEU A 96 -12.54 -4.38 -7.50
C LEU A 96 -12.68 -5.69 -8.27
N ILE A 97 -13.65 -5.75 -9.18
CA ILE A 97 -13.85 -6.82 -10.15
C ILE A 97 -14.08 -6.22 -11.54
N VAL A 98 -13.89 -7.04 -12.56
CA VAL A 98 -14.32 -6.75 -13.93
C VAL A 98 -15.24 -7.85 -14.41
N LYS A 99 -16.16 -7.53 -15.33
CA LYS A 99 -17.06 -8.48 -15.97
C LYS A 99 -16.56 -8.77 -17.40
N ASP A 100 -16.48 -10.02 -17.77
CA ASP A 100 -16.16 -10.48 -19.12
C ASP A 100 -17.24 -11.42 -19.66
N GLU A 101 -17.03 -12.02 -20.84
CA GLU A 101 -18.01 -12.90 -21.49
C GLU A 101 -18.25 -14.20 -20.71
N ILE A 102 -17.32 -14.60 -19.83
CA ILE A 102 -17.35 -15.88 -19.11
C ILE A 102 -17.95 -15.69 -17.70
N GLY A 103 -17.90 -14.45 -17.14
CA GLY A 103 -18.35 -14.15 -15.80
C GLY A 103 -17.63 -12.96 -15.18
N TYR A 104 -17.16 -13.13 -13.94
CA TYR A 104 -16.45 -12.11 -13.21
C TYR A 104 -14.97 -12.45 -13.08
N SER A 105 -14.17 -11.43 -12.96
CA SER A 105 -12.74 -11.55 -12.72
C SER A 105 -12.30 -10.60 -11.62
N ILE A 106 -11.51 -11.07 -10.65
CA ILE A 106 -11.04 -10.27 -9.52
C ILE A 106 -9.78 -9.51 -9.93
N THR A 107 -9.79 -8.19 -9.74
CA THR A 107 -8.63 -7.33 -9.98
C THR A 107 -7.61 -7.44 -8.84
N GLU A 108 -6.37 -7.02 -9.10
CA GLU A 108 -5.35 -6.93 -8.05
C GLU A 108 -5.78 -5.93 -6.95
N LEU A 109 -6.42 -4.81 -7.32
CA LEU A 109 -6.99 -3.84 -6.39
C LEU A 109 -8.03 -4.47 -5.45
N GLY A 110 -8.98 -5.23 -6.00
CA GLY A 110 -10.01 -5.91 -5.21
C GLY A 110 -9.41 -6.93 -4.24
N ALA A 111 -8.45 -7.74 -4.73
CA ALA A 111 -7.80 -8.74 -3.91
C ALA A 111 -6.94 -8.11 -2.80
N ILE A 112 -6.11 -7.11 -3.11
CA ILE A 112 -5.25 -6.41 -2.14
C ILE A 112 -6.06 -5.77 -1.00
N LEU A 113 -7.24 -5.23 -1.29
CA LEU A 113 -8.06 -4.55 -0.29
C LEU A 113 -8.95 -5.52 0.51
N PHE A 114 -9.62 -6.46 -0.15
CA PHE A 114 -10.73 -7.21 0.43
C PHE A 114 -10.60 -8.72 0.36
N ALA A 115 -9.45 -9.27 -0.03
CA ALA A 115 -9.28 -10.72 0.01
C ALA A 115 -9.47 -11.26 1.43
N LYS A 116 -10.25 -12.33 1.58
CA LYS A 116 -10.33 -13.08 2.84
C LYS A 116 -8.96 -13.63 3.21
N HIS A 117 -8.21 -14.12 2.18
CA HIS A 117 -6.83 -14.55 2.31
C HIS A 117 -6.03 -14.14 1.07
N LEU A 118 -5.01 -13.29 1.25
CA LEU A 118 -4.08 -12.88 0.19
C LEU A 118 -3.33 -14.09 -0.40
N SER A 119 -3.10 -15.11 0.41
CA SER A 119 -2.46 -16.36 -0.01
C SER A 119 -3.22 -17.13 -1.10
N ASP A 120 -4.53 -16.89 -1.27
CA ASP A 120 -5.35 -17.50 -2.32
C ASP A 120 -5.05 -16.94 -3.72
N PHE A 121 -4.27 -15.87 -3.78
CA PHE A 121 -3.84 -15.21 -5.00
C PHE A 121 -2.33 -15.38 -5.16
N GLU A 122 -1.88 -16.11 -6.18
CA GLU A 122 -0.48 -16.48 -6.34
C GLU A 122 0.46 -15.27 -6.38
N GLY A 123 0.07 -14.19 -7.07
CA GLY A 123 0.84 -12.94 -7.15
C GLY A 123 0.94 -12.17 -5.82
N LEU A 124 0.06 -12.47 -4.83
CA LEU A 124 -0.05 -11.73 -3.57
C LEU A 124 0.58 -12.43 -2.36
N LYS A 125 1.09 -13.64 -2.50
CA LYS A 125 1.72 -14.38 -1.38
C LYS A 125 2.86 -13.61 -0.72
N ARG A 126 3.60 -12.80 -1.48
CA ARG A 126 4.69 -11.96 -0.97
C ARG A 126 4.28 -10.51 -0.68
N LYS A 127 2.98 -10.21 -0.73
CA LYS A 127 2.42 -8.90 -0.35
C LYS A 127 1.78 -8.90 1.03
N MET A 128 1.74 -10.05 1.71
CA MET A 128 1.32 -10.11 3.12
C MET A 128 2.30 -9.31 3.98
N VAL A 129 1.77 -8.47 4.88
CA VAL A 129 2.61 -7.71 5.81
C VAL A 129 3.18 -8.64 6.86
N ARG A 130 4.50 -8.57 7.05
CA ARG A 130 5.20 -9.31 8.11
C ARG A 130 5.65 -8.36 9.20
N VAL A 131 5.31 -8.67 10.43
CA VAL A 131 5.76 -7.92 11.60
C VAL A 131 6.66 -8.81 12.44
N ILE A 132 7.88 -8.36 12.72
CA ILE A 132 8.89 -9.11 13.45
C ILE A 132 9.30 -8.30 14.67
N VAL A 133 9.30 -8.93 15.84
CA VAL A 133 9.75 -8.35 17.11
C VAL A 133 11.08 -8.97 17.50
N TYR A 134 12.10 -8.16 17.60
CA TYR A 134 13.44 -8.56 18.04
C TYR A 134 13.68 -8.23 19.51
N LYS A 135 14.48 -9.05 20.20
CA LYS A 135 14.83 -8.85 21.61
C LYS A 135 15.77 -7.66 21.83
N GLY A 136 16.64 -7.40 20.89
CA GLY A 136 17.68 -6.39 20.99
C GLY A 136 17.61 -5.33 19.89
N LYS A 137 18.76 -4.69 19.64
CA LYS A 137 18.91 -3.66 18.60
C LYS A 137 19.26 -4.24 17.22
N ASN A 138 19.33 -5.56 17.09
CA ASN A 138 19.70 -6.26 15.85
C ASN A 138 18.75 -7.43 15.57
N LYS A 139 18.90 -8.06 14.41
CA LYS A 139 18.04 -9.14 13.90
C LYS A 139 18.44 -10.56 14.38
N ILE A 140 19.28 -10.68 15.44
CA ILE A 140 19.83 -11.98 15.83
C ILE A 140 18.79 -12.84 16.56
N GLU A 141 18.04 -12.24 17.49
CA GLU A 141 17.09 -12.97 18.32
C GLU A 141 15.67 -12.44 18.12
N THR A 142 14.82 -13.25 17.49
CA THR A 142 13.40 -12.96 17.26
C THR A 142 12.59 -13.42 18.46
N ILE A 143 11.76 -12.53 19.02
CA ILE A 143 10.80 -12.84 20.08
C ILE A 143 9.49 -13.35 19.49
N ARG A 144 8.98 -12.64 18.47
CA ARG A 144 7.70 -12.95 17.81
C ARG A 144 7.76 -12.58 16.34
N GLU A 145 6.96 -13.29 15.55
CA GLU A 145 6.71 -12.97 14.15
C GLU A 145 5.23 -13.20 13.86
N GLN A 146 4.60 -12.25 13.14
CA GLN A 146 3.22 -12.35 12.69
C GLN A 146 3.14 -11.98 11.22
N THR A 147 2.42 -12.77 10.43
CA THR A 147 2.11 -12.46 9.02
C THR A 147 0.60 -12.20 8.90
N PHE A 148 0.25 -11.06 8.32
CA PHE A 148 -1.13 -10.65 8.11
C PHE A 148 -1.59 -11.04 6.71
N ASN A 149 -2.51 -12.00 6.64
CA ASN A 149 -2.95 -12.65 5.39
C ASN A 149 -4.28 -12.12 4.86
N LYS A 150 -4.98 -11.25 5.57
CA LYS A 150 -6.20 -10.60 5.09
C LYS A 150 -5.87 -9.47 4.12
N GLY A 151 -6.81 -9.14 3.24
CA GLY A 151 -6.73 -7.92 2.43
C GLY A 151 -6.47 -6.70 3.30
N TYR A 152 -5.72 -5.74 2.78
CA TYR A 152 -5.18 -4.66 3.60
C TYR A 152 -6.26 -3.82 4.29
N ALA A 153 -7.34 -3.47 3.59
CA ALA A 153 -8.43 -2.74 4.22
C ALA A 153 -9.07 -3.58 5.35
N MET A 154 -9.43 -4.82 5.04
CA MET A 154 -10.08 -5.73 5.97
C MET A 154 -9.22 -6.10 7.19
N GLY A 155 -7.90 -6.19 7.04
CA GLY A 155 -6.96 -6.57 8.09
C GLY A 155 -6.28 -5.41 8.79
N PHE A 156 -6.53 -4.15 8.39
CA PHE A 156 -5.76 -2.99 8.82
C PHE A 156 -5.81 -2.75 10.33
N GLU A 157 -7.00 -2.71 10.90
CA GLU A 157 -7.18 -2.43 12.33
C GLU A 157 -6.61 -3.53 13.21
N GLU A 158 -6.81 -4.80 12.83
CA GLU A 158 -6.21 -5.94 13.53
C GLU A 158 -4.67 -5.85 13.52
N MET A 159 -4.09 -5.49 12.38
CA MET A 159 -2.65 -5.31 12.23
C MET A 159 -2.12 -4.17 13.10
N VAL A 160 -2.74 -2.99 13.04
CA VAL A 160 -2.33 -1.82 13.84
C VAL A 160 -2.47 -2.11 15.33
N ALA A 161 -3.57 -2.74 15.76
CA ALA A 161 -3.78 -3.14 17.15
C ALA A 161 -2.71 -4.13 17.62
N TRP A 162 -2.38 -5.11 16.79
CA TRP A 162 -1.31 -6.07 17.11
C TRP A 162 0.05 -5.38 17.23
N ILE A 163 0.42 -4.49 16.30
CA ILE A 163 1.67 -3.71 16.37
C ILE A 163 1.72 -2.93 17.67
N ASN A 164 0.67 -2.17 17.99
CA ASN A 164 0.61 -1.38 19.21
C ASN A 164 0.73 -2.23 20.48
N SER A 165 0.23 -3.47 20.47
CA SER A 165 0.36 -4.40 21.60
C SER A 165 1.79 -4.90 21.82
N GLN A 166 2.68 -4.79 20.82
CA GLN A 166 4.09 -5.16 20.92
C GLN A 166 5.00 -3.99 21.32
N LEU A 167 4.50 -2.76 21.25
CA LEU A 167 5.30 -1.57 21.58
C LEU A 167 5.32 -1.30 23.07
N PRO A 168 6.43 -0.73 23.60
CA PRO A 168 6.53 -0.37 24.99
C PRO A 168 5.45 0.65 25.41
N ALA A 169 4.70 0.32 26.45
CA ALA A 169 3.81 1.24 27.12
C ALA A 169 4.29 1.43 28.55
N ASN A 170 4.52 2.67 28.97
CA ASN A 170 4.80 3.01 30.34
C ASN A 170 3.51 3.49 31.00
N GLU A 171 3.15 2.89 32.14
CA GLU A 171 2.09 3.44 33.00
C GLU A 171 2.67 4.64 33.78
N GLU A 172 2.25 5.85 33.45
CA GLU A 172 2.48 7.00 34.35
C GLU A 172 1.37 7.01 35.40
N ILE A 173 1.74 6.65 36.64
CA ILE A 173 0.84 6.73 37.78
C ILE A 173 0.83 8.19 38.26
N GLY A 174 -0.13 8.99 37.76
CA GLY A 174 -0.42 10.31 38.35
C GLY A 174 -1.25 10.20 39.61
N LEU A 175 -1.28 11.25 40.42
CA LEU A 175 -1.97 11.30 41.71
C LEU A 175 -3.49 11.00 41.66
N ALA A 176 -4.12 11.10 40.50
CA ALA A 176 -5.58 10.89 40.35
C ALA A 176 -6.00 10.07 39.12
N LEU A 177 -5.15 9.92 38.07
CA LEU A 177 -5.49 9.22 36.84
C LEU A 177 -4.25 8.49 36.30
N ARG A 178 -4.43 7.23 35.89
CA ARG A 178 -3.43 6.50 35.08
C ARG A 178 -3.47 7.09 33.68
N LYS A 179 -2.33 7.50 33.16
CA LYS A 179 -2.14 7.80 31.74
C LYS A 179 -1.19 6.77 31.16
N ASP A 180 -1.63 6.08 30.13
CA ASP A 180 -0.74 5.25 29.30
C ASP A 180 0.14 6.19 28.47
N ALA A 181 1.37 6.40 28.90
CA ALA A 181 2.37 7.09 28.11
C ALA A 181 3.02 6.09 27.16
N ARG A 182 2.53 6.05 25.92
CA ARG A 182 3.12 5.23 24.87
C ARG A 182 4.34 5.92 24.29
N MET A 183 5.42 5.17 24.08
CA MET A 183 6.65 5.68 23.45
C MET A 183 6.36 6.18 22.02
N TYR A 184 5.46 5.50 21.30
CA TYR A 184 5.02 5.87 19.95
C TYR A 184 3.53 6.19 19.96
N PRO A 185 3.11 7.38 19.45
CA PRO A 185 1.68 7.69 19.29
C PRO A 185 0.99 6.68 18.38
N GLU A 186 -0.20 6.21 18.74
CA GLU A 186 -0.96 5.26 17.91
C GLU A 186 -1.24 5.79 16.51
N ILE A 187 -1.50 7.10 16.40
CA ILE A 187 -1.74 7.76 15.13
C ILE A 187 -0.51 7.69 14.22
N ALA A 188 0.70 7.80 14.75
CA ALA A 188 1.93 7.67 13.96
C ALA A 188 2.12 6.24 13.45
N ILE A 189 1.85 5.22 14.28
CA ILE A 189 1.90 3.81 13.85
C ILE A 189 0.88 3.54 12.74
N ARG A 190 -0.35 4.05 12.90
CA ARG A 190 -1.43 3.92 11.89
C ARG A 190 -1.00 4.55 10.57
N GLU A 191 -0.51 5.78 10.60
CA GLU A 191 -0.12 6.54 9.40
C GLU A 191 1.09 5.89 8.69
N LEU A 192 2.14 5.51 9.43
CA LEU A 192 3.30 4.85 8.85
C LEU A 192 2.93 3.49 8.23
N THR A 193 2.02 2.74 8.85
CA THR A 193 1.50 1.48 8.31
C THR A 193 0.74 1.72 7.00
N ALA A 194 -0.15 2.72 6.96
CA ALA A 194 -0.89 3.09 5.76
C ALA A 194 0.05 3.54 4.63
N ASN A 195 1.04 4.38 4.94
CA ASN A 195 2.03 4.87 3.98
C ASN A 195 2.89 3.73 3.43
N MET A 196 3.33 2.80 4.27
CA MET A 196 4.06 1.60 3.84
C MET A 196 3.26 0.80 2.80
N ILE A 197 1.95 0.62 3.03
CA ILE A 197 1.05 -0.11 2.12
C ILE A 197 0.87 0.66 0.80
N ILE A 198 0.55 1.95 0.87
CA ILE A 198 0.22 2.77 -0.31
C ILE A 198 1.42 2.96 -1.23
N HIS A 199 2.61 3.12 -0.67
CA HIS A 199 3.81 3.46 -1.44
C HIS A 199 4.61 2.25 -1.91
N GLN A 200 4.21 1.00 -1.59
CA GLN A 200 4.93 -0.17 -2.06
C GLN A 200 4.85 -0.33 -3.59
N ASP A 201 5.89 -0.92 -4.14
CA ASP A 201 5.90 -1.36 -5.54
C ASP A 201 5.36 -2.79 -5.64
N PHE A 202 4.15 -2.93 -6.20
CA PHE A 202 3.54 -4.25 -6.34
C PHE A 202 4.21 -5.13 -7.41
N ALA A 203 4.95 -4.54 -8.36
CA ALA A 203 5.72 -5.28 -9.34
C ALA A 203 7.02 -5.86 -8.77
N GLU A 204 7.56 -5.24 -7.72
CA GLU A 204 8.79 -5.72 -7.07
C GLU A 204 8.52 -6.92 -6.17
N GLN A 205 9.49 -7.85 -6.12
CA GLN A 205 9.43 -9.01 -5.25
C GLN A 205 9.84 -8.62 -3.82
N GLY A 206 9.06 -9.05 -2.83
CA GLY A 206 9.36 -8.80 -1.42
C GLY A 206 8.10 -8.64 -0.57
N PHE A 207 8.32 -8.69 0.74
CA PHE A 207 7.27 -8.47 1.73
C PHE A 207 7.35 -7.03 2.24
N PRO A 208 6.22 -6.34 2.41
CA PRO A 208 6.19 -5.18 3.29
C PRO A 208 6.44 -5.65 4.73
N MET A 209 7.38 -5.01 5.43
CA MET A 209 7.86 -5.47 6.73
C MET A 209 7.81 -4.34 7.76
N ILE A 210 7.42 -4.71 8.97
CA ILE A 210 7.52 -3.87 10.16
C ILE A 210 8.41 -4.60 11.15
N GLU A 211 9.50 -3.98 11.55
CA GLU A 211 10.51 -4.57 12.39
C GLU A 211 10.63 -3.76 13.69
N ILE A 212 10.29 -4.39 14.81
CA ILE A 212 10.27 -3.77 16.13
C ILE A 212 11.52 -4.22 16.89
N TYR A 213 12.37 -3.26 17.23
CA TYR A 213 13.58 -3.45 18.02
C TYR A 213 13.41 -2.86 19.43
N SER A 214 14.39 -3.10 20.31
CA SER A 214 14.35 -2.55 21.66
C SER A 214 14.48 -1.03 21.74
N ASP A 215 14.92 -0.35 20.67
CA ASP A 215 15.18 1.09 20.63
C ASP A 215 14.53 1.82 19.45
N ARG A 216 13.88 1.12 18.52
CA ARG A 216 13.25 1.71 17.34
C ARG A 216 12.24 0.77 16.70
N ILE A 217 11.46 1.31 15.79
CA ILE A 217 10.61 0.57 14.86
C ILE A 217 10.95 0.98 13.42
N GLU A 218 11.05 0.01 12.53
CA GLU A 218 11.35 0.22 11.12
C GLU A 218 10.18 -0.26 10.25
N PHE A 219 9.75 0.59 9.30
CA PHE A 219 8.76 0.26 8.29
C PHE A 219 9.45 0.20 6.94
N SER A 220 9.28 -0.88 6.23
CA SER A 220 9.89 -1.07 4.91
C SER A 220 8.92 -1.73 3.93
N ASN A 221 8.98 -1.31 2.68
CA ASN A 221 8.20 -1.88 1.59
C ASN A 221 9.08 -2.07 0.34
N PRO A 222 8.72 -3.01 -0.55
CA PRO A 222 9.40 -3.17 -1.82
C PRO A 222 9.29 -1.93 -2.70
N GLY A 223 10.37 -1.60 -3.41
CA GLY A 223 10.42 -0.54 -4.41
C GLY A 223 11.33 0.63 -4.04
N GLN A 224 11.50 1.53 -5.01
CA GLN A 224 12.26 2.77 -4.86
C GLN A 224 11.30 3.93 -4.69
N PRO A 225 11.62 4.97 -3.90
CA PRO A 225 10.81 6.18 -3.82
C PRO A 225 10.57 6.82 -5.19
N LEU A 226 9.37 7.36 -5.43
CA LEU A 226 9.04 8.08 -6.67
C LEU A 226 9.65 9.48 -6.72
N ILE A 227 9.99 10.02 -5.56
CA ILE A 227 10.57 11.36 -5.37
C ILE A 227 11.82 11.23 -4.51
N SER A 228 12.73 12.20 -4.58
CA SER A 228 13.92 12.21 -3.72
C SER A 228 13.55 12.42 -2.25
N VAL A 229 14.35 11.87 -1.34
CA VAL A 229 14.07 11.90 0.11
C VAL A 229 13.94 13.33 0.64
N GLU A 230 14.74 14.28 0.09
CA GLU A 230 14.71 15.70 0.47
C GLU A 230 13.36 16.37 0.16
N ARG A 231 12.52 15.75 -0.66
CA ARG A 231 11.24 16.30 -1.13
C ARG A 231 10.02 15.61 -0.53
N PHE A 232 10.21 14.65 0.36
CA PHE A 232 9.10 13.92 1.01
C PHE A 232 8.19 14.84 1.84
N ILE A 233 8.72 15.96 2.34
CA ILE A 233 7.96 16.93 3.13
C ILE A 233 7.06 17.80 2.23
N ASP A 234 7.55 18.17 1.05
CA ASP A 234 6.90 19.16 0.17
C ASP A 234 6.02 18.53 -0.92
N GLU A 235 6.22 17.24 -1.23
CA GLU A 235 5.55 16.59 -2.35
C GLU A 235 4.90 15.27 -1.93
N TYR A 236 3.59 15.22 -2.05
CA TYR A 236 2.82 13.99 -1.92
C TYR A 236 2.58 13.37 -3.30
N GLN A 237 3.12 12.18 -3.53
CA GLN A 237 2.87 11.42 -4.74
C GLN A 237 2.67 9.94 -4.41
N SER A 238 1.46 9.45 -4.64
CA SER A 238 1.18 8.03 -4.47
C SER A 238 1.62 7.23 -5.70
N ARG A 239 2.22 6.06 -5.47
CA ARG A 239 2.47 5.07 -6.52
C ARG A 239 1.18 4.38 -6.96
N ASN A 240 0.29 4.13 -6.02
CA ASN A 240 -0.93 3.34 -6.17
C ASN A 240 -2.16 4.22 -5.92
N ASP A 241 -2.45 5.12 -6.87
CA ASP A 241 -3.49 6.13 -6.71
C ASP A 241 -4.88 5.53 -6.40
N SER A 242 -5.28 4.45 -7.10
CA SER A 242 -6.57 3.77 -6.86
C SER A 242 -6.65 3.14 -5.46
N LEU A 243 -5.54 2.56 -4.98
CA LEU A 243 -5.44 2.00 -3.63
C LEU A 243 -5.55 3.11 -2.57
N ALA A 244 -4.77 4.18 -2.74
CA ALA A 244 -4.77 5.33 -1.83
C ALA A 244 -6.15 5.99 -1.75
N ASP A 245 -6.85 6.13 -2.89
CA ASP A 245 -8.19 6.71 -2.94
C ASP A 245 -9.19 5.90 -2.13
N ILE A 246 -9.25 4.59 -2.34
CA ILE A 246 -10.17 3.73 -1.59
C ILE A 246 -9.82 3.71 -0.10
N MET A 247 -8.54 3.58 0.28
CA MET A 247 -8.12 3.60 1.68
C MET A 247 -8.46 4.93 2.38
N ARG A 248 -8.38 6.04 1.65
CA ARG A 248 -8.77 7.37 2.14
C ARG A 248 -10.27 7.47 2.39
N ARG A 249 -11.10 7.03 1.43
CA ARG A 249 -12.57 7.01 1.58
C ARG A 249 -13.04 6.13 2.74
N MET A 250 -12.25 5.14 3.13
CA MET A 250 -12.46 4.30 4.31
C MET A 250 -11.91 4.91 5.61
N GLY A 251 -11.31 6.09 5.56
CA GLY A 251 -10.70 6.70 6.73
C GLY A 251 -9.46 5.98 7.26
N ILE A 252 -8.81 5.12 6.45
CA ILE A 252 -7.59 4.41 6.83
C ILE A 252 -6.39 5.36 6.83
N CYS A 253 -6.33 6.29 5.88
CA CYS A 253 -5.28 7.31 5.77
C CYS A 253 -5.87 8.70 5.55
N GLU A 254 -5.09 9.74 5.85
CA GLU A 254 -5.50 11.15 5.70
C GLU A 254 -5.37 11.65 4.23
N GLU A 255 -6.10 12.75 3.92
CA GLU A 255 -6.18 13.28 2.55
C GLU A 255 -4.91 13.97 2.03
N LYS A 256 -4.04 14.45 2.90
CA LYS A 256 -2.84 15.22 2.52
C LYS A 256 -1.71 14.93 3.48
N GLY A 257 -0.50 14.80 2.96
CA GLY A 257 0.78 14.59 3.63
C GLY A 257 1.03 15.20 5.03
N SER A 258 -0.01 15.48 5.79
CA SER A 258 0.02 15.97 7.17
C SER A 258 0.52 14.91 8.16
N GLY A 259 0.68 13.66 7.74
CA GLY A 259 1.18 12.59 8.59
C GLY A 259 2.65 12.69 8.97
N MET A 260 3.45 13.51 8.24
CA MET A 260 4.86 13.73 8.58
C MET A 260 5.09 14.87 9.57
N ASP A 261 4.09 15.70 9.81
CA ASP A 261 4.17 16.85 10.75
C ASP A 261 3.65 16.51 12.16
N LYS A 262 3.18 15.28 12.37
CA LYS A 262 2.67 14.74 13.65
C LYS A 262 3.63 13.71 14.23
#